data_676d3733a178b1c311931c8a570ec5f7
#
_entry.id   676d3733a178b1c311931c8a570ec5f7
#
_cell.length_a   1.000
_cell.length_b   1.000
_cell.length_c   1.000
_cell.angle_alpha   90.00
_cell.angle_beta   90.00
_cell.angle_gamma   90.00
#
_symmetry.space_group_name_H-M   'P 1'
#
loop_
_entity.id
_entity.type
_entity.pdbx_description
1 polymer ?
#
loop_
_entity_poly.entity_id
_entity_poly.type
_entity_poly.pdbx_seq_one_letter_code
_entity_poly.pdbx_strand_id
1 'polypeptide(L)' 'MKDAYCDNCRRKVPTWIRSRKATIEYNNRTTTYDEAYAVCKFCGEEAHDLVVEDMNNKRRSFALSDIQ' A
#
# COMPACT_ATOMS: atom_id res chain seq x y z
N MET A 1 5.48 -12.29 -10.99
CA MET A 1 5.81 -10.96 -10.45
C MET A 1 5.10 -9.88 -11.24
N LYS A 2 4.55 -8.91 -10.54
CA LYS A 2 3.90 -7.79 -11.21
C LYS A 2 4.85 -6.63 -11.35
N ASP A 3 4.83 -5.99 -12.50
CA ASP A 3 5.55 -4.77 -12.71
C ASP A 3 4.67 -3.59 -12.28
N ALA A 4 5.29 -2.58 -11.71
CA ALA A 4 4.61 -1.36 -11.31
C ALA A 4 5.39 -0.15 -11.84
N TYR A 5 4.69 0.97 -11.96
CA TYR A 5 5.33 2.18 -12.46
C TYR A 5 6.15 2.85 -11.35
N CYS A 6 7.42 3.08 -11.64
CA CYS A 6 8.32 3.79 -10.74
C CYS A 6 8.56 5.21 -11.26
N ASP A 7 8.15 6.22 -10.47
CA ASP A 7 8.35 7.63 -10.86
C ASP A 7 9.81 8.01 -10.96
N ASN A 8 10.65 7.42 -10.12
CA ASN A 8 12.08 7.69 -10.12
C ASN A 8 12.77 7.13 -11.36
N CYS A 9 12.39 5.89 -11.74
CA CYS A 9 12.92 5.26 -12.95
C CYS A 9 12.18 5.69 -14.22
N ARG A 10 10.99 6.27 -14.07
CA ARG A 10 10.09 6.73 -15.14
C ARG A 10 9.71 5.61 -16.11
N ARG A 11 9.48 4.41 -15.57
CA ARG A 11 9.10 3.24 -16.37
C ARG A 11 8.48 2.19 -15.47
N LYS A 12 7.87 1.18 -16.08
CA LYS A 12 7.44 -0.02 -15.34
C LYS A 12 8.66 -0.84 -14.96
N VAL A 13 8.71 -1.26 -13.72
CA VAL A 13 9.83 -2.01 -13.16
C VAL A 13 9.34 -3.20 -12.36
N PRO A 14 10.13 -4.27 -12.23
CA PRO A 14 9.82 -5.32 -11.29
C PRO A 14 9.90 -4.79 -9.86
N THR A 15 9.03 -5.29 -8.99
CA THR A 15 8.92 -4.76 -7.64
C THR A 15 8.92 -5.87 -6.60
N TRP A 16 9.28 -5.48 -5.36
CA TRP A 16 9.05 -6.27 -4.16
C TRP A 16 7.77 -5.77 -3.50
N ILE A 17 6.93 -6.69 -3.03
CA ILE A 17 5.76 -6.32 -2.23
C ILE A 17 6.14 -6.44 -0.76
N ARG A 18 5.96 -5.36 -0.03
CA ARG A 18 6.23 -5.29 1.41
C ARG A 18 4.97 -4.85 2.13
N SER A 19 4.96 -4.99 3.44
CA SER A 19 3.84 -4.52 4.24
C SER A 19 4.36 -3.73 5.44
N ARG A 20 3.49 -2.83 5.93
CA ARG A 20 3.75 -2.02 7.11
C ARG A 20 2.46 -1.77 7.85
N LYS A 21 2.56 -1.46 9.14
CA LYS A 21 1.37 -1.10 9.92
C LYS A 21 0.97 0.34 9.60
N ALA A 22 -0.32 0.52 9.29
CA ALA A 22 -0.91 1.83 9.11
C ALA A 22 -2.00 2.04 10.15
N THR A 23 -2.14 3.27 10.64
CA THR A 23 -3.11 3.60 11.68
C THR A 23 -4.20 4.49 11.08
N ILE A 24 -5.45 4.16 11.41
CA ILE A 24 -6.62 4.97 11.05
C ILE A 24 -7.23 5.52 12.32
N GLU A 25 -7.61 6.79 12.30
CA GLU A 25 -8.34 7.41 13.40
C GLU A 25 -9.72 7.84 12.92
N TYR A 26 -10.75 7.48 13.67
CA TYR A 26 -12.14 7.82 13.38
C TYR A 26 -12.92 7.95 14.68
N ASN A 27 -13.60 9.10 14.88
CA ASN A 27 -14.42 9.37 16.08
C ASN A 27 -13.67 9.10 17.39
N ASN A 28 -12.43 9.56 17.50
CA ASN A 28 -11.56 9.38 18.67
C ASN A 28 -11.18 7.92 18.94
N ARG A 29 -11.41 7.04 17.97
CA ARG A 29 -10.97 5.65 18.03
C ARG A 29 -9.87 5.43 17.01
N THR A 30 -8.99 4.51 17.31
CA THR A 30 -7.90 4.16 16.39
C THR A 30 -7.91 2.66 16.11
N THR A 31 -7.54 2.30 14.90
CA THR A 31 -7.32 0.92 14.53
C THR A 31 -6.10 0.85 13.61
N THR A 32 -5.53 -0.33 13.51
CA THR A 32 -4.40 -0.56 12.61
C THR A 32 -4.75 -1.62 11.57
N TYR A 33 -4.11 -1.54 10.44
CA TYR A 33 -4.21 -2.55 9.39
C TYR A 33 -2.87 -2.72 8.69
N ASP A 34 -2.71 -3.83 8.00
CA ASP A 34 -1.50 -4.08 7.22
C ASP A 34 -1.64 -3.44 5.84
N GLU A 35 -0.84 -2.41 5.59
CA GLU A 35 -0.79 -1.74 4.30
C GLU A 35 0.31 -2.35 3.46
N ALA A 36 -0.03 -2.75 2.24
CA ALA A 36 0.93 -3.26 1.28
C ALA A 36 1.48 -2.12 0.43
N TYR A 37 2.73 -2.24 0.01
CA TYR A 37 3.33 -1.29 -0.91
C TYR A 37 4.37 -1.98 -1.78
N ALA A 38 4.54 -1.48 -3.00
CA ALA A 38 5.48 -2.00 -3.96
C ALA A 38 6.77 -1.17 -3.93
N VAL A 39 7.91 -1.83 -3.96
CA VAL A 39 9.22 -1.18 -3.93
C VAL A 39 9.96 -1.54 -5.21
N CYS A 40 10.46 -0.54 -5.92
CA CYS A 40 11.25 -0.74 -7.13
C CYS A 40 12.54 -1.52 -6.82
N LYS A 41 12.78 -2.58 -7.60
CA LYS A 41 14.00 -3.39 -7.42
C LYS A 41 15.28 -2.67 -7.82
N PHE A 42 15.16 -1.63 -8.63
CA PHE A 42 16.34 -0.92 -9.15
C PHE A 42 16.78 0.24 -8.27
N CYS A 43 15.83 1.07 -7.84
CA CYS A 43 16.17 2.27 -7.09
C CYS A 43 15.73 2.23 -5.62
N GLY A 44 14.91 1.26 -5.22
CA GLY A 44 14.44 1.14 -3.85
C GLY A 44 13.31 2.09 -3.47
N GLU A 45 12.83 2.90 -4.40
CA GLU A 45 11.72 3.81 -4.16
C GLU A 45 10.38 3.11 -4.28
N GLU A 46 9.36 3.67 -3.64
CA GLU A 46 8.01 3.13 -3.72
C GLU A 46 7.46 3.31 -5.14
N ALA A 47 6.90 2.23 -5.70
CA ALA A 47 6.32 2.24 -7.02
C ALA A 47 4.79 2.19 -6.92
N HIS A 48 4.11 2.65 -7.95
CA HIS A 48 2.65 2.70 -8.00
C HIS A 48 2.08 1.45 -8.65
N ASP A 49 1.23 0.74 -7.91
CA ASP A 49 0.55 -0.46 -8.37
C ASP A 49 -0.93 -0.36 -8.00
N LEU A 50 -1.80 -0.31 -9.01
CA LEU A 50 -3.23 -0.14 -8.81
C LEU A 50 -3.85 -1.33 -8.06
N VAL A 51 -3.33 -2.54 -8.25
CA VAL A 51 -3.82 -3.72 -7.54
C VAL A 51 -3.50 -3.61 -6.05
N VAL A 52 -2.31 -3.14 -5.72
CA VAL A 52 -1.91 -2.93 -4.33
C VAL A 52 -2.76 -1.84 -3.69
N GLU A 53 -3.02 -0.74 -4.41
CA GLU A 53 -3.90 0.32 -3.92
C GLU A 53 -5.31 -0.18 -3.66
N ASP A 54 -5.85 -1.00 -4.55
CA ASP A 54 -7.18 -1.58 -4.36
C ASP A 54 -7.25 -2.48 -3.14
N MET A 55 -6.24 -3.31 -2.94
CA MET A 55 -6.13 -4.15 -1.74
C MET A 55 -6.09 -3.31 -0.47
N ASN A 56 -5.33 -2.24 -0.47
CA ASN A 56 -5.21 -1.34 0.68
C ASN A 56 -6.54 -0.67 0.98
N ASN A 57 -7.26 -0.24 -0.04
CA ASN A 57 -8.58 0.38 0.13
C ASN A 57 -9.57 -0.59 0.79
N LYS A 58 -9.56 -1.86 0.40
CA LYS A 58 -10.40 -2.88 1.00
C LYS A 58 -10.03 -3.14 2.46
N ARG A 59 -8.74 -3.27 2.76
CA ARG A 59 -8.25 -3.47 4.13
C ARG A 59 -8.59 -2.28 5.02
N ARG A 60 -8.46 -1.08 4.49
CA ARG A 60 -8.81 0.14 5.20
C ARG A 60 -10.29 0.19 5.52
N SER A 61 -11.16 -0.16 4.57
CA SER A 61 -12.61 -0.23 4.81
C SER A 61 -12.96 -1.21 5.92
N PHE A 62 -12.34 -2.39 5.92
CA PHE A 62 -12.54 -3.37 6.98
C PHE A 62 -12.12 -2.83 8.34
N ALA A 63 -10.98 -2.18 8.41
CA ALA A 63 -10.48 -1.61 9.65
C ALA A 63 -11.41 -0.51 10.16
N LEU A 64 -11.92 0.34 9.27
CA LEU A 64 -12.88 1.38 9.62
C LEU A 64 -14.18 0.80 10.16
N SER A 65 -14.65 -0.32 9.60
CA SER A 65 -15.87 -0.98 10.07
C SER A 65 -15.78 -1.41 11.53
N ASP A 66 -14.59 -1.77 12.00
CA ASP A 66 -14.39 -2.19 13.39
C ASP A 66 -14.56 -1.05 14.40
N ILE A 67 -14.40 0.20 13.96
CA ILE A 67 -14.46 1.37 14.84
C ILE A 67 -15.61 2.32 14.52
N GLN A 68 -16.44 1.96 13.57
CA GLN A 68 -17.65 2.72 13.25
C GLN A 68 -18.78 2.43 14.23
#